data_51a1685adf1c39674c3178ac93af20e2
#
_entry.id   51a1685adf1c39674c3178ac93af20e2
#
_cell.length_a   1.000
_cell.length_b   1.000
_cell.length_c   1.000
_cell.angle_alpha   90.00
_cell.angle_beta   90.00
_cell.angle_gamma   90.00
#
_symmetry.space_group_name_H-M   'P 1'
#
loop_
_entity.id
_entity.type
_entity.pdbx_description
1 polymer ?
#
loop_
_entity_poly.entity_id
_entity_poly.type
_entity_poly.pdbx_seq_one_letter_code
_entity_poly.pdbx_strand_id
1 'polypeptide(L)'
;MSEQGSPLQTERGSTTISDSVVSKIAGIAAQEVEGIRMGSGASQAVGGILGSITGGGGSQTQGVSVEVGQEEAALDLTLTAEYGKSIPQLAEAVRRNVINRVENLVGLRVTEVNVTVSNVFFPQQEAEEQRQRELEEQRREQEAQQQQRVQ
;
A
#
# COMPACT_ATOMS: atom_id res chain seq x y z
N MET A 1 -24.28 -26.81 -11.46
CA MET A 1 -23.17 -27.62 -11.75
C MET A 1 -22.00 -27.25 -10.97
N SER A 2 -21.56 -28.17 -10.35
CA SER A 2 -20.50 -28.01 -9.41
C SER A 2 -19.16 -27.76 -10.05
N GLU A 3 -19.11 -27.77 -11.34
CA GLU A 3 -17.89 -27.46 -11.99
C GLU A 3 -17.45 -26.05 -11.75
N GLN A 4 -18.22 -25.35 -11.01
CA GLN A 4 -17.74 -24.05 -10.61
C GLN A 4 -16.80 -24.11 -9.46
N GLY A 5 -16.13 -25.18 -9.30
CA GLY A 5 -15.07 -25.26 -8.33
C GLY A 5 -14.08 -24.14 -8.55
N SER A 6 -13.41 -23.77 -7.47
CA SER A 6 -12.39 -22.74 -7.51
C SER A 6 -11.34 -23.09 -8.57
N PRO A 7 -10.85 -22.10 -9.37
CA PRO A 7 -9.76 -22.39 -10.30
C PRO A 7 -8.49 -22.85 -9.60
N LEU A 8 -8.43 -22.73 -8.29
CA LEU A 8 -7.30 -23.21 -7.51
C LEU A 8 -7.37 -24.69 -7.20
N GLN A 9 -8.48 -25.33 -7.49
CA GLN A 9 -8.67 -26.76 -7.29
C GLN A 9 -8.96 -27.44 -8.62
N THR A 10 -8.11 -28.38 -8.99
CA THR A 10 -8.26 -29.15 -10.22
C THR A 10 -8.15 -30.63 -9.93
N GLU A 11 -8.46 -31.45 -10.92
CA GLU A 11 -8.31 -32.90 -10.79
C GLU A 11 -6.86 -33.31 -10.60
N ARG A 12 -5.92 -32.48 -11.02
CA ARG A 12 -4.49 -32.77 -10.91
C ARG A 12 -3.87 -32.27 -9.61
N GLY A 13 -4.64 -31.59 -8.81
CA GLY A 13 -4.14 -31.11 -7.53
C GLY A 13 -4.82 -29.82 -7.12
N SER A 14 -4.32 -29.22 -6.05
CA SER A 14 -4.86 -27.97 -5.55
C SER A 14 -3.74 -26.96 -5.38
N THR A 15 -4.07 -25.72 -5.55
CA THR A 15 -3.15 -24.60 -5.29
C THR A 15 -3.65 -23.86 -4.06
N THR A 16 -2.78 -23.69 -3.09
CA THR A 16 -3.11 -22.95 -1.87
C THR A 16 -2.37 -21.61 -1.88
N ILE A 17 -3.12 -20.55 -1.71
CA ILE A 17 -2.56 -19.21 -1.69
C ILE A 17 -2.72 -18.65 -0.28
N SER A 18 -1.61 -18.22 0.31
CA SER A 18 -1.65 -17.73 1.68
C SER A 18 -2.24 -16.33 1.75
N ASP A 19 -2.72 -15.98 2.94
CA ASP A 19 -3.28 -14.67 3.20
C ASP A 19 -2.29 -13.55 2.85
N SER A 20 -1.02 -13.78 3.08
CA SER A 20 0.01 -12.77 2.81
C SER A 20 0.13 -12.45 1.33
N VAL A 21 -0.11 -13.41 0.45
CA VAL A 21 -0.10 -13.17 -0.99
C VAL A 21 -1.26 -12.26 -1.37
N VAL A 22 -2.44 -12.57 -0.87
CA VAL A 22 -3.62 -11.75 -1.14
C VAL A 22 -3.44 -10.34 -0.57
N SER A 23 -2.91 -10.23 0.64
CA SER A 23 -2.64 -8.94 1.26
C SER A 23 -1.68 -8.09 0.43
N LYS A 24 -0.62 -8.71 -0.07
CA LYS A 24 0.35 -8.01 -0.90
C LYS A 24 -0.27 -7.50 -2.19
N ILE A 25 -1.01 -8.36 -2.86
CA ILE A 25 -1.67 -7.98 -4.12
C ILE A 25 -2.65 -6.86 -3.88
N ALA A 26 -3.43 -6.96 -2.80
CA ALA A 26 -4.41 -5.94 -2.47
C ALA A 26 -3.74 -4.60 -2.14
N GLY A 27 -2.65 -4.65 -1.37
CA GLY A 27 -1.91 -3.43 -1.03
C GLY A 27 -1.32 -2.74 -2.25
N ILE A 28 -0.74 -3.52 -3.15
CA ILE A 28 -0.18 -2.98 -4.39
C ILE A 28 -1.29 -2.39 -5.26
N ALA A 29 -2.40 -3.12 -5.38
CA ALA A 29 -3.52 -2.65 -6.19
C ALA A 29 -4.12 -1.35 -5.65
N ALA A 30 -4.19 -1.22 -4.34
CA ALA A 30 -4.68 0.02 -3.74
C ALA A 30 -3.75 1.19 -4.03
N GLN A 31 -2.45 0.96 -3.99
CA GLN A 31 -1.47 2.01 -4.26
C GLN A 31 -1.38 2.39 -5.73
N GLU A 32 -1.89 1.56 -6.61
CA GLU A 32 -1.97 1.91 -8.03
C GLU A 32 -2.94 3.06 -8.29
N VAL A 33 -3.86 3.29 -7.37
CA VAL A 33 -4.78 4.42 -7.48
C VAL A 33 -4.07 5.70 -7.06
N GLU A 34 -4.08 6.68 -7.96
CA GLU A 34 -3.43 7.96 -7.71
C GLU A 34 -4.11 8.69 -6.55
N GLY A 35 -3.32 9.18 -5.62
CA GLY A 35 -3.84 9.88 -4.45
C GLY A 35 -4.06 8.99 -3.24
N ILE A 36 -3.57 7.76 -3.28
CA ILE A 36 -3.74 6.80 -2.19
C ILE A 36 -2.38 6.34 -1.68
N ARG A 37 -2.27 6.28 -0.35
CA ARG A 37 -1.14 5.65 0.34
C ARG A 37 -1.70 4.67 1.35
N MET A 38 -1.04 3.54 1.51
CA MET A 38 -1.49 2.53 2.45
C MET A 38 -1.03 2.84 3.86
N GLY A 39 -1.86 2.46 4.83
CA GLY A 39 -1.57 2.64 6.23
C GLY A 39 -1.82 4.06 6.72
N SER A 40 -1.42 4.33 7.93
CA SER A 40 -1.48 5.67 8.48
C SER A 40 -0.17 6.40 8.15
N GLY A 41 -0.28 7.63 7.68
CA GLY A 41 0.86 8.35 7.16
C GLY A 41 2.05 8.49 8.11
N ALA A 42 1.76 8.50 9.42
CA ALA A 42 2.82 8.68 10.40
C ALA A 42 3.74 7.48 10.53
N SER A 43 3.22 6.28 10.27
CA SER A 43 4.01 5.07 10.44
C SER A 43 4.87 4.73 9.24
N GLN A 44 4.62 5.35 8.10
CA GLN A 44 5.39 5.05 6.90
C GLN A 44 6.82 5.55 6.95
N ALA A 45 7.04 6.71 7.60
CA ALA A 45 8.38 7.28 7.67
C ALA A 45 9.33 6.41 8.51
N VAL A 46 8.83 5.86 9.59
CA VAL A 46 9.63 5.01 10.48
C VAL A 46 9.61 3.56 9.99
N GLY A 47 8.45 3.11 9.55
CA GLY A 47 8.29 1.74 9.08
C GLY A 47 9.06 1.42 7.83
N GLY A 48 9.33 2.41 6.98
CA GLY A 48 10.07 2.19 5.75
C GLY A 48 11.51 1.77 6.00
N ILE A 49 12.16 2.39 6.97
CA ILE A 49 13.54 2.06 7.30
C ILE A 49 13.63 0.72 8.03
N LEU A 50 12.77 0.55 9.03
CA LEU A 50 12.75 -0.69 9.80
C LEU A 50 12.28 -1.88 8.97
N GLY A 51 11.34 -1.64 8.06
CA GLY A 51 10.87 -2.69 7.17
C GLY A 51 11.94 -3.20 6.25
N SER A 52 12.84 -2.33 5.79
CA SER A 52 13.96 -2.74 4.96
C SER A 52 14.95 -3.57 5.73
N ILE A 53 15.17 -3.22 6.98
CA ILE A 53 16.13 -3.90 7.83
C ILE A 53 15.62 -5.28 8.25
N THR A 54 14.35 -5.39 8.52
CA THR A 54 13.78 -6.64 9.03
C THR A 54 13.33 -7.61 7.93
N GLY A 55 13.72 -7.37 6.70
CA GLY A 55 13.40 -8.28 5.61
C GLY A 55 12.02 -8.08 5.06
N GLY A 56 11.55 -6.93 5.23
CA GLY A 56 10.27 -6.65 5.11
C GLY A 56 9.38 -6.71 3.95
N GLY A 57 8.60 -7.57 3.94
CA GLY A 57 7.39 -7.50 3.19
C GLY A 57 6.32 -6.68 3.88
N GLY A 58 6.64 -6.10 5.04
CA GLY A 58 5.64 -5.44 5.85
C GLY A 58 5.01 -4.18 5.26
N SER A 59 5.79 -3.44 4.48
CA SER A 59 5.29 -2.19 3.92
C SER A 59 4.19 -2.40 2.87
N GLN A 60 4.23 -3.50 2.16
CA GLN A 60 3.24 -3.80 1.13
C GLN A 60 1.94 -4.34 1.70
N THR A 61 2.00 -4.93 2.88
CA THR A 61 0.81 -5.46 3.55
C THR A 61 0.29 -4.56 4.65
N GLN A 62 0.97 -3.44 4.91
CA GLN A 62 0.59 -2.51 5.94
C GLN A 62 -0.78 -1.90 5.63
N GLY A 63 -1.68 -1.96 6.60
CA GLY A 63 -3.03 -1.45 6.42
C GLY A 63 -3.96 -2.40 5.69
N VAL A 64 -3.52 -3.63 5.43
CA VAL A 64 -4.34 -4.63 4.74
C VAL A 64 -4.62 -5.79 5.68
N SER A 65 -5.88 -6.10 5.87
CA SER A 65 -6.32 -7.28 6.62
C SER A 65 -7.20 -8.12 5.71
N VAL A 66 -6.95 -9.41 5.67
CA VAL A 66 -7.61 -10.29 4.73
C VAL A 66 -8.13 -11.55 5.44
N GLU A 67 -9.34 -11.93 5.11
CA GLU A 67 -9.86 -13.24 5.46
C GLU A 67 -10.02 -14.04 4.17
N VAL A 68 -9.28 -15.13 4.05
CA VAL A 68 -9.27 -15.93 2.84
C VAL A 68 -9.91 -17.28 3.10
N GLY A 69 -10.95 -17.58 2.36
CA GLY A 69 -11.55 -18.92 2.33
C GLY A 69 -11.04 -19.69 1.12
N GLN A 70 -11.69 -20.80 0.84
CA GLN A 70 -11.28 -21.63 -0.28
C GLN A 70 -11.64 -21.02 -1.62
N GLU A 71 -12.71 -20.27 -1.67
CA GLU A 71 -13.22 -19.70 -2.92
C GLU A 71 -13.43 -18.20 -2.84
N GLU A 72 -13.44 -17.64 -1.64
CA GLU A 72 -13.79 -16.25 -1.40
C GLU A 72 -12.78 -15.56 -0.51
N ALA A 73 -12.72 -14.25 -0.64
CA ALA A 73 -11.87 -13.40 0.21
C ALA A 73 -12.63 -12.15 0.59
N ALA A 74 -12.42 -11.71 1.82
CA ALA A 74 -12.91 -10.44 2.32
C ALA A 74 -11.71 -9.62 2.77
N LEU A 75 -11.72 -8.34 2.44
CA LEU A 75 -10.58 -7.47 2.68
C LEU A 75 -10.97 -6.21 3.45
N ASP A 76 -10.11 -5.82 4.37
CA ASP A 76 -10.21 -4.54 5.06
C ASP A 76 -8.95 -3.75 4.77
N LEU A 77 -9.11 -2.55 4.25
CA LEU A 77 -8.01 -1.68 3.87
C LEU A 77 -8.04 -0.40 4.69
N THR A 78 -6.91 -0.04 5.25
CA THR A 78 -6.73 1.25 5.91
C THR A 78 -5.73 2.06 5.09
N LEU A 79 -6.14 3.25 4.70
CA LEU A 79 -5.31 4.04 3.80
C LEU A 79 -5.38 5.53 4.12
N THR A 80 -4.49 6.26 3.48
CA THR A 80 -4.41 7.72 3.56
C THR A 80 -4.75 8.29 2.19
N ALA A 81 -5.58 9.30 2.16
CA ALA A 81 -6.04 9.92 0.92
C ALA A 81 -5.41 11.29 0.73
N GLU A 82 -5.21 11.67 -0.54
CA GLU A 82 -4.68 12.99 -0.88
C GLU A 82 -5.75 14.05 -0.67
N TYR A 83 -5.39 15.12 0.03
CA TYR A 83 -6.27 16.24 0.22
C TYR A 83 -6.59 16.92 -1.13
N GLY A 84 -7.83 17.27 -1.31
CA GLY A 84 -8.28 17.91 -2.53
C GLY A 84 -8.98 16.99 -3.50
N LYS A 85 -8.96 15.69 -3.25
CA LYS A 85 -9.68 14.72 -4.07
C LYS A 85 -10.88 14.19 -3.32
N SER A 86 -11.88 13.74 -4.07
CA SER A 86 -13.08 13.18 -3.46
C SER A 86 -12.75 11.83 -2.82
N ILE A 87 -12.89 11.75 -1.50
CA ILE A 87 -12.59 10.53 -0.77
C ILE A 87 -13.52 9.37 -1.17
N PRO A 88 -14.83 9.56 -1.33
CA PRO A 88 -15.68 8.46 -1.79
C PRO A 88 -15.28 7.93 -3.17
N GLN A 89 -14.87 8.81 -4.08
CA GLN A 89 -14.42 8.38 -5.40
C GLN A 89 -13.10 7.63 -5.34
N LEU A 90 -12.18 8.08 -4.50
CA LEU A 90 -10.92 7.36 -4.29
C LEU A 90 -11.15 5.99 -3.69
N ALA A 91 -12.03 5.90 -2.70
CA ALA A 91 -12.33 4.63 -2.06
C ALA A 91 -12.96 3.66 -3.05
N GLU A 92 -13.84 4.15 -3.91
CA GLU A 92 -14.47 3.31 -4.92
C GLU A 92 -13.47 2.84 -5.96
N ALA A 93 -12.54 3.71 -6.37
CA ALA A 93 -11.50 3.33 -7.31
C ALA A 93 -10.58 2.26 -6.71
N VAL A 94 -10.24 2.41 -5.43
CA VAL A 94 -9.44 1.41 -4.72
C VAL A 94 -10.18 0.08 -4.67
N ARG A 95 -11.43 0.11 -4.29
CA ARG A 95 -12.25 -1.11 -4.20
C ARG A 95 -12.28 -1.84 -5.53
N ARG A 96 -12.53 -1.11 -6.59
CA ARG A 96 -12.62 -1.69 -7.94
C ARG A 96 -11.30 -2.28 -8.38
N ASN A 97 -10.21 -1.57 -8.15
CA ASN A 97 -8.90 -2.04 -8.58
C ASN A 97 -8.46 -3.26 -7.78
N VAL A 98 -8.71 -3.25 -6.48
CA VAL A 98 -8.37 -4.37 -5.61
C VAL A 98 -9.16 -5.62 -6.00
N ILE A 99 -10.47 -5.48 -6.22
CA ILE A 99 -11.30 -6.60 -6.64
C ILE A 99 -10.78 -7.18 -7.95
N ASN A 100 -10.51 -6.33 -8.92
CA ASN A 100 -10.00 -6.76 -10.21
C ASN A 100 -8.70 -7.53 -10.10
N ARG A 101 -7.74 -6.98 -9.36
CA ARG A 101 -6.42 -7.60 -9.24
C ARG A 101 -6.48 -8.92 -8.49
N VAL A 102 -7.21 -8.95 -7.39
CA VAL A 102 -7.30 -10.16 -6.59
C VAL A 102 -8.02 -11.26 -7.36
N GLU A 103 -9.13 -10.93 -7.97
CA GLU A 103 -9.91 -11.94 -8.71
C GLU A 103 -9.13 -12.47 -9.91
N ASN A 104 -8.43 -11.60 -10.63
CA ASN A 104 -7.72 -12.01 -11.83
C ASN A 104 -6.40 -12.72 -11.53
N LEU A 105 -5.69 -12.31 -10.50
CA LEU A 105 -4.37 -12.85 -10.20
C LEU A 105 -4.43 -14.04 -9.25
N VAL A 106 -5.37 -14.03 -8.33
CA VAL A 106 -5.46 -15.05 -7.29
C VAL A 106 -6.53 -16.09 -7.63
N GLY A 107 -7.57 -15.68 -8.33
CA GLY A 107 -8.66 -16.59 -8.68
C GLY A 107 -9.69 -16.74 -7.58
N LEU A 108 -9.61 -15.96 -6.53
CA LEU A 108 -10.60 -15.95 -5.46
C LEU A 108 -11.65 -14.89 -5.75
N ARG A 109 -12.87 -15.19 -5.39
CA ARG A 109 -13.96 -14.23 -5.50
C ARG A 109 -13.88 -13.27 -4.31
N VAL A 110 -13.86 -11.97 -4.58
CA VAL A 110 -13.85 -10.97 -3.51
C VAL A 110 -15.28 -10.61 -3.17
N THR A 111 -15.70 -10.96 -1.96
CA THR A 111 -17.06 -10.74 -1.51
C THR A 111 -17.24 -9.37 -0.87
N GLU A 112 -16.17 -8.81 -0.29
CA GLU A 112 -16.27 -7.58 0.45
C GLU A 112 -14.92 -6.88 0.48
N VAL A 113 -14.93 -5.57 0.24
CA VAL A 113 -13.75 -4.73 0.44
C VAL A 113 -14.20 -3.52 1.24
N ASN A 114 -13.74 -3.44 2.47
CA ASN A 114 -14.00 -2.31 3.34
C ASN A 114 -12.81 -1.38 3.33
N VAL A 115 -13.05 -0.10 3.09
CA VAL A 115 -12.00 0.90 3.00
C VAL A 115 -12.17 1.89 4.14
N THR A 116 -11.14 2.03 4.94
CA THR A 116 -11.07 3.03 6.00
C THR A 116 -10.03 4.06 5.62
N VAL A 117 -10.44 5.31 5.55
CA VAL A 117 -9.52 6.42 5.32
C VAL A 117 -9.16 6.99 6.68
N SER A 118 -7.95 6.74 7.14
CA SER A 118 -7.53 7.11 8.49
C SER A 118 -6.81 8.44 8.55
N ASN A 119 -6.37 8.96 7.41
CA ASN A 119 -5.62 10.20 7.39
C ASN A 119 -5.67 10.82 6.01
N VAL A 120 -5.21 12.06 5.93
CA VAL A 120 -5.14 12.82 4.68
C VAL A 120 -3.74 13.37 4.57
N PHE A 121 -3.13 13.29 3.39
CA PHE A 121 -1.81 13.87 3.18
C PHE A 121 -1.89 15.05 2.22
N PHE A 122 -0.92 15.95 2.36
CA PHE A 122 -0.86 17.19 1.60
C PHE A 122 0.42 17.17 0.76
N PRO A 123 0.34 16.76 -0.50
CA PRO A 123 1.55 16.56 -1.30
C PRO A 123 2.35 17.84 -1.51
N GLN A 124 1.69 18.99 -1.57
CA GLN A 124 2.40 20.25 -1.74
C GLN A 124 3.23 20.62 -0.51
N GLN A 125 2.69 20.39 0.68
CA GLN A 125 3.42 20.66 1.91
C GLN A 125 4.62 19.72 2.05
N GLU A 126 4.44 18.46 1.72
CA GLU A 126 5.54 17.51 1.77
C GLU A 126 6.66 17.87 0.81
N ALA A 127 6.30 18.33 -0.39
CA ALA A 127 7.29 18.74 -1.38
C ALA A 127 8.06 19.98 -0.91
N GLU A 128 7.38 20.93 -0.26
CA GLU A 128 8.03 22.10 0.28
C GLU A 128 8.96 21.77 1.43
N GLU A 129 8.52 20.90 2.33
CA GLU A 129 9.35 20.46 3.45
C GLU A 129 10.59 19.73 2.95
N GLN A 130 10.43 18.87 1.95
CA GLN A 130 11.55 18.15 1.37
C GLN A 130 12.54 19.11 0.72
N ARG A 131 12.04 20.10 -0.01
CA ARG A 131 12.88 21.12 -0.64
C ARG A 131 13.67 21.88 0.41
N GLN A 132 13.03 22.26 1.51
CA GLN A 132 13.69 22.97 2.59
C GLN A 132 14.79 22.13 3.24
N ARG A 133 14.53 20.85 3.43
CA ARG A 133 15.53 19.93 3.99
C ARG A 133 16.75 19.81 3.08
N GLU A 134 16.52 19.69 1.79
CA GLU A 134 17.60 19.61 0.82
C GLU A 134 18.44 20.89 0.81
N LEU A 135 17.77 22.04 0.88
CA LEU A 135 18.48 23.32 0.93
C LEU A 135 19.29 23.46 2.20
N GLU A 136 18.76 23.02 3.34
CA GLU A 136 19.49 23.05 4.60
C GLU A 136 20.72 22.14 4.57
N GLU A 137 20.59 20.95 3.99
CA GLU A 137 21.71 20.05 3.83
C GLU A 137 22.79 20.63 2.96
N GLN A 138 22.42 21.24 1.83
CA GLN A 138 23.37 21.89 0.95
C GLN A 138 24.10 23.04 1.66
N ARG A 139 23.35 23.79 2.45
CA ARG A 139 23.94 24.89 3.21
C ARG A 139 24.96 24.37 4.24
N ARG A 140 24.62 23.29 4.93
CA ARG A 140 25.53 22.69 5.90
C ARG A 140 26.79 22.16 5.25
N GLU A 141 26.64 21.54 4.08
CA GLU A 141 27.80 21.05 3.34
C GLU A 141 28.69 22.18 2.88
N GLN A 142 28.11 23.29 2.41
CA GLN A 142 28.87 24.44 1.99
C GLN A 142 29.61 25.08 3.17
N GLU A 143 28.95 25.20 4.31
CA GLU A 143 29.58 25.73 5.50
C GLU A 143 30.72 24.84 5.99
N ALA A 144 30.55 23.54 5.94
CA ALA A 144 31.58 22.61 6.33
C ALA A 144 32.79 22.70 5.39
N GLN A 145 32.55 22.86 4.08
CA GLN A 145 33.63 23.03 3.12
C GLN A 145 34.37 24.35 3.33
N GLN A 146 33.66 25.43 3.64
CA GLN A 146 34.28 26.72 3.93
C GLN A 146 35.13 26.67 5.18
N GLN A 147 34.68 25.95 6.21
CA GLN A 147 35.50 25.82 7.42
C GLN A 147 36.77 25.03 7.16
N GLN A 148 36.74 24.05 6.28
CA GLN A 148 37.93 23.31 5.91
C GLN A 148 38.91 24.14 5.13
N ARG A 149 38.41 25.09 4.34
CA ARG A 149 39.29 25.96 3.55
C ARG A 149 40.04 27.02 4.40
N VAL A 150 39.49 27.36 5.52
CA VAL A 150 40.10 28.40 6.38
C VAL A 150 41.27 27.84 7.19
N GLN A 151 41.42 26.57 7.26
CA GLN A 151 42.58 25.94 7.86
C GLN A 151 43.65 25.72 6.82
#